data_5077a9bcd9e3e3051ecda89686ed8f54
#
_entry.id   5077a9bcd9e3e3051ecda89686ed8f54
#
_cell.length_a   1.000
_cell.length_b   1.000
_cell.length_c   1.000
_cell.angle_alpha   90.00
_cell.angle_beta   90.00
_cell.angle_gamma   90.00
#
_symmetry.space_group_name_H-M   'P 1'
#
loop_
_entity.id
_entity.type
_entity.pdbx_description
1 polymer ?
#
loop_
_entity_poly.entity_id
_entity_poly.type
_entity_poly.pdbx_seq_one_letter_code
_entity_poly.pdbx_strand_id
1 'polypeptide(L)'
;QSGAVQASAEQTQSGAGQAVPTTQPAQPSVPASSAQSGEERPGLVDTPIPDIQAVGDGDDSAMVGATVATLGVVTAAYPAGESGLGETLDGYTIQTPGSGGVWDEGRASSDALFVYAGKNGQVPAVGTCVRVTGTVGEFPATTAKGNPQSLTQLAVTSVSNVEGCQAVTPTPVTGVPTPDQAEPYESMLLAPQGTWTITDNYQTNQYGTLALTPGESPLRSATDVVAPGQAARDYEAANAARVIALDD
;
A
#
# COMPACT_ATOMS: atom_id res chain seq x y z
N GLN A 1 -4.51 -45.54 -36.43
CA GLN A 1 -5.94 -45.81 -36.43
C GLN A 1 -6.53 -45.10 -35.22
N SER A 2 -7.03 -43.93 -35.40
CA SER A 2 -8.43 -43.51 -35.61
C SER A 2 -9.37 -43.92 -34.46
N GLY A 3 -9.97 -42.92 -33.86
CA GLY A 3 -11.12 -43.08 -33.00
C GLY A 3 -11.47 -41.79 -32.25
N ALA A 4 -12.00 -40.81 -32.94
CA ALA A 4 -12.72 -39.69 -32.34
C ALA A 4 -14.09 -40.17 -31.86
N VAL A 5 -14.55 -39.76 -30.68
CA VAL A 5 -15.95 -39.78 -30.28
C VAL A 5 -16.30 -38.45 -29.64
N GLN A 6 -17.14 -37.70 -30.37
CA GLN A 6 -17.98 -36.61 -29.84
C GLN A 6 -19.14 -37.21 -29.05
N ALA A 7 -19.53 -36.56 -27.96
CA ALA A 7 -20.88 -36.65 -27.45
C ALA A 7 -21.30 -35.33 -26.82
N SER A 8 -22.45 -34.96 -27.24
CA SER A 8 -23.19 -33.70 -27.14
C SER A 8 -23.73 -33.37 -25.77
N ALA A 9 -24.11 -32.10 -25.68
CA ALA A 9 -24.80 -31.38 -24.62
C ALA A 9 -26.10 -32.03 -24.15
N GLU A 10 -26.44 -31.85 -22.86
CA GLU A 10 -27.80 -31.69 -22.44
C GLU A 10 -27.93 -30.69 -21.31
N GLN A 11 -28.75 -29.68 -21.58
CA GLN A 11 -29.14 -28.62 -20.63
C GLN A 11 -30.25 -29.21 -19.71
N THR A 12 -30.15 -28.89 -18.43
CA THR A 12 -31.34 -28.85 -17.58
C THR A 12 -31.29 -27.61 -16.69
N GLN A 13 -32.25 -26.71 -16.99
CA GLN A 13 -32.67 -25.61 -16.14
C GLN A 13 -33.43 -26.17 -14.93
N SER A 14 -33.22 -25.62 -13.76
CA SER A 14 -34.27 -25.11 -12.88
C SER A 14 -33.73 -24.74 -11.49
N GLY A 15 -34.18 -23.62 -10.95
CA GLY A 15 -34.07 -23.31 -9.52
C GLY A 15 -33.80 -21.83 -9.23
N ALA A 16 -34.84 -20.99 -9.31
CA ALA A 16 -34.83 -19.62 -8.86
C ALA A 16 -34.66 -19.57 -7.32
N GLY A 17 -33.59 -19.00 -6.85
CA GLY A 17 -33.37 -18.58 -5.46
C GLY A 17 -33.36 -17.06 -5.38
N GLN A 18 -34.33 -16.50 -4.64
CA GLN A 18 -34.52 -15.06 -4.45
C GLN A 18 -33.33 -14.43 -3.73
N ALA A 19 -32.75 -13.40 -4.35
CA ALA A 19 -31.76 -12.51 -3.72
C ALA A 19 -32.48 -11.56 -2.74
N VAL A 20 -32.01 -11.57 -1.49
CA VAL A 20 -32.38 -10.57 -0.47
C VAL A 20 -31.53 -9.33 -0.71
N PRO A 21 -32.10 -8.12 -0.84
CA PRO A 21 -31.31 -6.92 -1.00
C PRO A 21 -30.69 -6.49 0.34
N THR A 22 -29.38 -6.59 0.46
CA THR A 22 -28.62 -5.97 1.54
C THR A 22 -28.49 -4.48 1.22
N THR A 23 -29.17 -3.65 1.97
CA THR A 23 -29.03 -2.19 1.89
C THR A 23 -27.70 -1.75 2.48
N GLN A 24 -26.76 -1.40 1.62
CA GLN A 24 -25.53 -0.70 1.94
C GLN A 24 -25.87 0.78 2.22
N PRO A 25 -25.34 1.40 3.29
CA PRO A 25 -25.58 2.82 3.51
C PRO A 25 -24.91 3.63 2.41
N ALA A 26 -25.67 4.55 1.82
CA ALA A 26 -25.24 5.45 0.77
C ALA A 26 -24.13 6.39 1.27
N GLN A 27 -22.99 6.35 0.62
CA GLN A 27 -21.99 7.43 0.70
C GLN A 27 -22.53 8.68 0.01
N PRO A 28 -22.22 9.88 0.54
CA PRO A 28 -22.64 11.12 -0.10
C PRO A 28 -21.97 11.25 -1.47
N SER A 29 -22.79 11.34 -2.52
CA SER A 29 -22.36 11.63 -3.88
C SER A 29 -21.82 13.05 -3.99
N VAL A 30 -20.53 13.17 -4.28
CA VAL A 30 -19.91 14.44 -4.68
C VAL A 30 -20.25 14.67 -6.16
N PRO A 31 -20.78 15.85 -6.55
CA PRO A 31 -21.09 16.12 -7.94
C PRO A 31 -19.83 16.15 -8.80
N ALA A 32 -19.89 15.50 -9.96
CA ALA A 32 -18.85 15.56 -10.98
C ALA A 32 -18.62 17.03 -11.40
N SER A 33 -17.48 17.59 -11.04
CA SER A 33 -17.05 18.91 -11.47
C SER A 33 -16.42 18.78 -12.86
N SER A 34 -17.05 19.43 -13.81
CA SER A 34 -16.54 19.65 -15.15
C SER A 34 -15.15 20.31 -15.13
N ALA A 35 -14.25 19.79 -15.96
CA ALA A 35 -12.95 20.37 -16.21
C ALA A 35 -13.06 21.86 -16.57
N GLN A 36 -12.64 22.72 -15.67
CA GLN A 36 -12.36 24.12 -15.94
C GLN A 36 -10.85 24.32 -15.95
N SER A 37 -10.37 24.76 -17.11
CA SER A 37 -9.03 25.26 -17.34
C SER A 37 -8.67 26.39 -16.39
N GLY A 38 -7.59 26.22 -15.62
CA GLY A 38 -6.61 27.17 -15.17
C GLY A 38 -7.05 28.54 -14.70
N GLU A 39 -7.39 28.66 -13.41
CA GLU A 39 -7.04 29.84 -12.63
C GLU A 39 -6.16 29.34 -11.48
N GLU A 40 -4.86 29.65 -11.53
CA GLU A 40 -3.93 29.47 -10.42
C GLU A 40 -4.48 30.31 -9.25
N ARG A 41 -5.11 29.64 -8.29
CA ARG A 41 -5.28 30.23 -6.95
C ARG A 41 -3.88 30.47 -6.38
N PRO A 42 -3.65 31.59 -5.63
CA PRO A 42 -2.36 31.82 -4.97
C PRO A 42 -2.03 30.56 -4.17
N GLY A 43 -0.95 29.88 -4.62
CA GLY A 43 -0.70 28.48 -4.31
C GLY A 43 -0.46 28.27 -2.82
N LEU A 44 -1.04 27.20 -2.29
CA LEU A 44 -0.53 26.61 -1.06
C LEU A 44 0.99 26.45 -1.22
N VAL A 45 1.74 26.87 -0.21
CA VAL A 45 3.17 26.59 -0.12
C VAL A 45 3.33 25.08 0.03
N ASP A 46 4.31 24.49 -0.67
CA ASP A 46 4.55 23.05 -0.56
C ASP A 46 4.97 22.69 0.87
N THR A 47 4.27 21.72 1.45
CA THR A 47 4.59 21.11 2.75
C THR A 47 5.53 19.94 2.48
N PRO A 48 6.70 19.88 3.11
CA PRO A 48 7.58 18.70 2.99
C PRO A 48 6.87 17.42 3.41
N ILE A 49 7.10 16.32 2.70
CA ILE A 49 6.52 15.03 3.05
C ILE A 49 6.84 14.62 4.51
N PRO A 50 8.10 14.77 5.01
CA PRO A 50 8.40 14.45 6.40
C PRO A 50 7.59 15.24 7.44
N ASP A 51 7.15 16.45 7.12
CA ASP A 51 6.29 17.24 8.01
C ASP A 51 4.85 16.72 8.01
N ILE A 52 4.37 16.19 6.87
CA ILE A 52 3.07 15.54 6.76
C ILE A 52 3.08 14.22 7.53
N GLN A 53 4.17 13.48 7.46
CA GLN A 53 4.38 12.21 8.15
C GLN A 53 4.75 12.35 9.63
N ALA A 54 4.98 13.57 10.11
CA ALA A 54 5.33 13.77 11.50
C ALA A 54 4.15 13.37 12.40
N VAL A 55 4.39 12.40 13.28
CA VAL A 55 3.39 11.86 14.21
C VAL A 55 2.98 12.91 15.25
N GLY A 56 1.67 12.91 15.55
CA GLY A 56 1.07 13.68 16.62
C GLY A 56 0.90 12.87 17.89
N ASP A 57 -0.33 12.83 18.41
CA ASP A 57 -0.69 11.99 19.52
C ASP A 57 -0.98 10.55 19.01
N GLY A 58 -0.14 9.58 19.35
CA GLY A 58 -0.20 8.21 18.84
C GLY A 58 0.61 8.06 17.56
N ASP A 59 0.17 7.18 16.64
CA ASP A 59 0.87 6.88 15.38
C ASP A 59 0.32 7.69 14.19
N ASP A 60 -0.73 8.50 14.40
CA ASP A 60 -1.37 9.30 13.35
C ASP A 60 -0.59 10.59 13.07
N SER A 61 -0.63 11.04 11.82
CA SER A 61 -0.08 12.35 11.42
C SER A 61 -0.69 13.50 12.23
N ALA A 62 0.15 14.41 12.69
CA ALA A 62 -0.29 15.66 13.34
C ALA A 62 -1.12 16.56 12.41
N MET A 63 -1.10 16.31 11.09
CA MET A 63 -1.79 17.11 10.07
C MET A 63 -3.10 16.48 9.58
N VAL A 64 -3.62 15.44 10.22
CA VAL A 64 -4.91 14.83 9.84
C VAL A 64 -6.01 15.90 9.71
N GLY A 65 -6.72 15.87 8.57
CA GLY A 65 -7.77 16.84 8.21
C GLY A 65 -7.25 18.14 7.57
N ALA A 66 -5.95 18.38 7.56
CA ALA A 66 -5.38 19.54 6.88
C ALA A 66 -5.36 19.35 5.35
N THR A 67 -5.58 20.44 4.61
CA THR A 67 -5.36 20.49 3.16
C THR A 67 -3.96 21.01 2.89
N VAL A 68 -3.13 20.21 2.22
CA VAL A 68 -1.74 20.51 1.94
C VAL A 68 -1.43 20.37 0.45
N ALA A 69 -0.35 21.00 0.00
CA ALA A 69 0.29 20.70 -1.26
C ALA A 69 1.68 20.13 -0.96
N THR A 70 2.13 19.13 -1.73
CA THR A 70 3.45 18.56 -1.57
C THR A 70 4.04 18.13 -2.91
N LEU A 71 5.36 17.97 -2.96
CA LEU A 71 6.12 17.54 -4.14
C LEU A 71 6.74 16.17 -3.89
N GLY A 72 6.60 15.27 -4.85
CA GLY A 72 7.22 13.94 -4.76
C GLY A 72 7.42 13.28 -6.11
N VAL A 73 8.31 12.29 -6.14
CA VAL A 73 8.51 11.38 -7.28
C VAL A 73 7.68 10.12 -7.03
N VAL A 74 6.89 9.70 -8.00
CA VAL A 74 6.09 8.47 -7.91
C VAL A 74 7.01 7.25 -7.83
N THR A 75 6.88 6.46 -6.77
CA THR A 75 7.71 5.27 -6.51
C THR A 75 6.97 3.96 -6.70
N ALA A 76 5.64 3.95 -6.52
CA ALA A 76 4.78 2.82 -6.86
C ALA A 76 3.42 3.32 -7.34
N ALA A 77 2.72 2.52 -8.14
CA ALA A 77 1.43 2.87 -8.74
C ALA A 77 0.47 1.69 -8.64
N TYR A 78 -0.73 1.95 -8.11
CA TYR A 78 -1.79 0.96 -7.87
C TYR A 78 -3.09 1.45 -8.51
N PRO A 79 -3.20 1.42 -9.86
CA PRO A 79 -4.37 1.93 -10.54
C PRO A 79 -5.60 1.06 -10.29
N ALA A 80 -6.77 1.68 -10.22
CA ALA A 80 -8.03 0.98 -10.05
C ALA A 80 -8.28 -0.03 -11.18
N GLY A 81 -8.66 -1.25 -10.85
CA GLY A 81 -9.15 -2.26 -11.80
C GLY A 81 -8.08 -3.03 -12.56
N GLU A 82 -6.79 -2.85 -12.31
CA GLU A 82 -5.74 -3.65 -12.97
C GLU A 82 -5.51 -4.99 -12.29
N SER A 83 -5.73 -5.11 -10.98
CA SER A 83 -5.72 -6.41 -10.33
C SER A 83 -7.08 -7.09 -10.52
N GLY A 84 -7.24 -7.99 -11.46
CA GLY A 84 -8.50 -8.74 -11.67
C GLY A 84 -8.96 -9.62 -10.50
N LEU A 85 -8.39 -9.49 -9.33
CA LEU A 85 -8.49 -10.43 -8.22
C LEU A 85 -8.79 -9.81 -6.84
N GLY A 86 -8.85 -8.49 -6.66
CA GLY A 86 -9.03 -7.94 -5.32
C GLY A 86 -9.39 -6.46 -5.26
N GLU A 87 -9.42 -5.95 -4.04
CA GLU A 87 -9.52 -4.52 -3.79
C GLU A 87 -8.20 -3.88 -4.17
N THR A 88 -8.25 -2.87 -5.02
CA THR A 88 -7.09 -2.07 -5.40
C THR A 88 -6.89 -0.95 -4.38
N LEU A 89 -5.65 -0.52 -4.18
CA LEU A 89 -5.35 0.63 -3.32
C LEU A 89 -5.84 1.95 -3.94
N ASP A 90 -6.18 1.96 -5.23
CA ASP A 90 -6.71 3.11 -5.97
C ASP A 90 -5.84 4.38 -5.81
N GLY A 91 -4.52 4.22 -5.85
CA GLY A 91 -3.60 5.31 -5.57
C GLY A 91 -2.16 5.04 -6.04
N TYR A 92 -1.25 5.75 -5.44
CA TYR A 92 0.18 5.65 -5.73
C TYR A 92 1.01 6.19 -4.55
N THR A 93 2.26 5.79 -4.44
CA THR A 93 3.19 6.38 -3.48
C THR A 93 4.04 7.45 -4.15
N ILE A 94 4.32 8.52 -3.40
CA ILE A 94 5.30 9.53 -3.78
C ILE A 94 6.38 9.63 -2.71
N GLN A 95 7.59 9.97 -3.11
CA GLN A 95 8.70 10.14 -2.19
C GLN A 95 9.46 11.44 -2.50
N THR A 96 9.96 12.10 -1.48
CA THR A 96 10.73 13.34 -1.57
C THR A 96 11.85 13.22 -2.62
N PRO A 97 11.94 14.13 -3.61
CA PRO A 97 12.96 14.05 -4.65
C PRO A 97 14.38 13.98 -4.07
N GLY A 98 15.18 13.04 -4.57
CA GLY A 98 16.57 12.84 -4.15
C GLY A 98 16.75 12.14 -2.79
N SER A 99 15.67 11.74 -2.13
CA SER A 99 15.73 11.01 -0.86
C SER A 99 16.02 9.51 -1.05
N GLY A 100 16.24 8.81 0.05
CA GLY A 100 16.55 7.38 0.10
C GLY A 100 18.04 7.07 0.03
N GLY A 101 18.42 5.83 -0.27
CA GLY A 101 19.79 5.37 -0.45
C GLY A 101 20.51 4.98 0.84
N VAL A 102 20.04 5.41 2.00
CA VAL A 102 20.67 5.10 3.30
C VAL A 102 19.59 4.72 4.31
N TRP A 103 19.80 3.61 5.03
CA TRP A 103 19.04 3.29 6.22
C TRP A 103 19.58 4.10 7.41
N ASP A 104 18.72 4.87 8.05
CA ASP A 104 19.04 5.70 9.20
C ASP A 104 18.14 5.32 10.38
N GLU A 105 18.72 4.68 11.41
CA GLU A 105 18.00 4.28 12.62
C GLU A 105 17.47 5.45 13.45
N GLY A 106 17.98 6.66 13.21
CA GLY A 106 17.57 7.89 13.88
C GLY A 106 16.51 8.70 13.13
N ARG A 107 15.99 8.17 12.02
CA ARG A 107 14.94 8.83 11.22
C ARG A 107 13.68 9.03 12.06
N ALA A 108 13.14 10.25 12.05
CA ALA A 108 11.99 10.64 12.85
C ALA A 108 10.65 10.51 12.10
N SER A 109 10.66 10.63 10.76
CA SER A 109 9.47 10.56 9.93
C SER A 109 9.81 10.11 8.52
N SER A 110 8.83 9.59 7.77
CA SER A 110 9.03 9.12 6.40
C SER A 110 9.23 10.25 5.40
N ASP A 111 10.06 10.01 4.38
CA ASP A 111 10.18 10.83 3.16
C ASP A 111 9.13 10.46 2.10
N ALA A 112 8.24 9.51 2.35
CA ALA A 112 7.25 9.05 1.38
C ALA A 112 5.83 9.17 1.93
N LEU A 113 4.86 9.20 1.02
CA LEU A 113 3.46 9.39 1.34
C LEU A 113 2.59 8.62 0.34
N PHE A 114 1.57 7.94 0.82
CA PHE A 114 0.56 7.36 -0.05
C PHE A 114 -0.42 8.44 -0.51
N VAL A 115 -0.77 8.43 -1.80
CA VAL A 115 -1.74 9.34 -2.43
C VAL A 115 -2.93 8.52 -2.90
N TYR A 116 -4.07 8.70 -2.23
CA TYR A 116 -5.32 8.07 -2.61
C TYR A 116 -5.97 8.87 -3.74
N ALA A 117 -6.01 8.28 -4.94
CA ALA A 117 -6.58 8.88 -6.13
C ALA A 117 -8.08 8.58 -6.31
N GLY A 118 -8.58 7.55 -5.61
CA GLY A 118 -9.95 7.04 -5.76
C GLY A 118 -10.14 6.24 -7.05
N LYS A 119 -11.27 5.54 -7.14
CA LYS A 119 -11.56 4.56 -8.22
C LYS A 119 -11.46 5.09 -9.65
N ASN A 120 -11.60 6.39 -9.85
CA ASN A 120 -11.55 7.03 -11.17
C ASN A 120 -10.42 8.07 -11.27
N GLY A 121 -9.55 8.12 -10.28
CA GLY A 121 -8.45 9.06 -10.25
C GLY A 121 -7.33 8.68 -11.21
N GLN A 122 -6.56 9.68 -11.63
CA GLN A 122 -5.37 9.45 -12.44
C GLN A 122 -4.24 8.99 -11.54
N VAL A 123 -3.58 7.90 -11.93
CA VAL A 123 -2.37 7.38 -11.31
C VAL A 123 -1.20 7.68 -12.27
N PRO A 124 -0.29 8.59 -11.90
CA PRO A 124 0.87 8.90 -12.73
C PRO A 124 1.84 7.72 -12.81
N ALA A 125 2.61 7.64 -13.90
CA ALA A 125 3.61 6.59 -14.06
C ALA A 125 4.74 6.72 -13.03
N VAL A 126 5.29 5.56 -12.59
CA VAL A 126 6.47 5.50 -11.73
C VAL A 126 7.62 6.30 -12.34
N GLY A 127 8.32 7.07 -11.52
CA GLY A 127 9.39 7.98 -11.91
C GLY A 127 8.91 9.39 -12.29
N THR A 128 7.60 9.63 -12.43
CA THR A 128 7.06 10.97 -12.68
C THR A 128 7.19 11.82 -11.41
N CYS A 129 7.68 13.03 -11.54
CA CYS A 129 7.62 14.02 -10.47
C CYS A 129 6.29 14.76 -10.51
N VAL A 130 5.61 14.84 -9.36
CA VAL A 130 4.28 15.44 -9.27
C VAL A 130 4.20 16.39 -8.07
N ARG A 131 3.45 17.46 -8.26
CA ARG A 131 2.93 18.29 -7.19
C ARG A 131 1.47 17.88 -6.94
N VAL A 132 1.19 17.44 -5.72
CA VAL A 132 -0.10 16.92 -5.31
C VAL A 132 -0.72 17.85 -4.27
N THR A 133 -2.00 18.15 -4.41
CA THR A 133 -2.79 18.84 -3.38
C THR A 133 -3.89 17.90 -2.92
N GLY A 134 -4.12 17.84 -1.62
CA GLY A 134 -5.13 16.95 -1.05
C GLY A 134 -5.33 17.16 0.44
N THR A 135 -6.19 16.34 1.04
CA THR A 135 -6.46 16.33 2.48
C THR A 135 -5.73 15.17 3.12
N VAL A 136 -4.97 15.43 4.18
CA VAL A 136 -4.27 14.42 4.97
C VAL A 136 -5.28 13.58 5.76
N GLY A 137 -5.12 12.28 5.75
CA GLY A 137 -5.93 11.33 6.51
C GLY A 137 -5.16 10.07 6.84
N GLU A 138 -5.76 9.21 7.66
CA GLU A 138 -5.20 7.90 8.02
C GLU A 138 -6.06 6.78 7.45
N PHE A 139 -5.43 5.68 7.03
CA PHE A 139 -6.12 4.48 6.56
C PHE A 139 -5.55 3.21 7.26
N PRO A 140 -6.42 2.36 7.83
CA PRO A 140 -7.85 2.56 8.02
C PRO A 140 -8.15 3.70 9.01
N ALA A 141 -9.15 4.49 8.73
CA ALA A 141 -9.54 5.66 9.54
C ALA A 141 -9.98 5.31 10.98
N THR A 142 -10.09 4.04 11.28
CA THR A 142 -10.32 3.49 12.62
C THR A 142 -9.36 2.34 12.81
N THR A 143 -8.58 2.38 13.89
CA THR A 143 -7.78 1.25 14.32
C THR A 143 -8.70 0.04 14.54
N ALA A 144 -8.80 -0.85 13.55
CA ALA A 144 -9.36 -2.17 13.78
C ALA A 144 -8.54 -2.78 14.92
N LYS A 145 -9.21 -3.30 15.96
CA LYS A 145 -8.54 -3.97 17.07
C LYS A 145 -7.55 -5.00 16.53
N GLY A 146 -6.26 -4.77 16.72
CA GLY A 146 -5.19 -5.65 16.29
C GLY A 146 -4.35 -5.16 15.10
N ASN A 147 -4.66 -4.02 14.50
CA ASN A 147 -3.74 -3.36 13.58
C ASN A 147 -3.32 -2.01 14.18
N PRO A 148 -2.16 -1.94 14.85
CA PRO A 148 -1.70 -0.73 15.50
C PRO A 148 -1.15 0.32 14.54
N GLN A 149 -1.02 0.00 13.24
CA GLN A 149 -0.42 0.89 12.25
C GLN A 149 -1.49 1.37 11.27
N SER A 150 -1.72 2.67 11.25
CA SER A 150 -2.43 3.36 10.18
C SER A 150 -1.44 3.73 9.07
N LEU A 151 -1.94 3.97 7.88
CA LEU A 151 -1.19 4.49 6.73
C LEU A 151 -1.54 5.95 6.56
N THR A 152 -0.59 6.84 6.73
CA THR A 152 -0.80 8.26 6.41
C THR A 152 -1.00 8.42 4.91
N GLN A 153 -2.11 9.02 4.52
CA GLN A 153 -2.45 9.21 3.12
C GLN A 153 -2.90 10.63 2.79
N LEU A 154 -2.75 11.00 1.52
CA LEU A 154 -3.26 12.24 0.97
C LEU A 154 -4.44 11.94 0.02
N ALA A 155 -5.67 12.25 0.42
CA ALA A 155 -6.82 12.17 -0.48
C ALA A 155 -6.72 13.31 -1.51
N VAL A 156 -6.37 12.96 -2.75
CA VAL A 156 -6.00 13.92 -3.79
C VAL A 156 -7.18 14.78 -4.25
N THR A 157 -6.94 16.08 -4.42
CA THR A 157 -7.87 17.02 -5.07
C THR A 157 -7.33 17.54 -6.39
N SER A 158 -6.01 17.65 -6.52
CA SER A 158 -5.36 17.98 -7.79
C SER A 158 -3.95 17.41 -7.87
N VAL A 159 -3.50 17.10 -9.08
CA VAL A 159 -2.17 16.64 -9.39
C VAL A 159 -1.65 17.34 -10.66
N SER A 160 -0.39 17.71 -10.66
CA SER A 160 0.30 18.29 -11.83
C SER A 160 1.72 17.77 -11.93
N ASN A 161 2.18 17.52 -13.15
CA ASN A 161 3.56 17.10 -13.38
C ASN A 161 4.53 18.26 -13.18
N VAL A 162 5.70 17.94 -12.62
CA VAL A 162 6.80 18.87 -12.40
C VAL A 162 8.06 18.31 -13.09
N GLU A 163 8.83 19.18 -13.74
CA GLU A 163 10.06 18.80 -14.40
C GLU A 163 11.29 19.01 -13.50
N GLY A 164 12.35 18.23 -13.74
CA GLY A 164 13.67 18.47 -13.16
C GLY A 164 13.86 17.97 -11.73
N CYS A 165 13.00 17.10 -11.22
CA CYS A 165 13.18 16.48 -9.90
C CYS A 165 14.34 15.48 -9.90
N GLN A 166 15.05 15.42 -8.78
CA GLN A 166 16.05 14.37 -8.56
C GLN A 166 15.35 13.01 -8.35
N ALA A 167 15.93 11.96 -8.94
CA ALA A 167 15.41 10.60 -8.74
C ALA A 167 15.52 10.14 -7.28
N VAL A 168 14.57 9.34 -6.86
CA VAL A 168 14.60 8.63 -5.57
C VAL A 168 15.58 7.46 -5.66
N THR A 169 16.32 7.23 -4.59
CA THR A 169 17.21 6.06 -4.47
C THR A 169 16.57 5.05 -3.51
N PRO A 170 16.39 3.76 -3.93
CA PRO A 170 15.88 2.76 -3.01
C PRO A 170 16.74 2.64 -1.76
N THR A 171 16.11 2.60 -0.57
CA THR A 171 16.82 2.48 0.70
C THR A 171 17.17 1.01 0.97
N PRO A 172 18.46 0.64 1.16
CA PRO A 172 18.85 -0.72 1.42
C PRO A 172 18.34 -1.20 2.79
N VAL A 173 17.84 -2.43 2.85
CA VAL A 173 17.41 -3.08 4.08
C VAL A 173 17.96 -4.51 4.14
N THR A 174 18.57 -4.90 5.27
CA THR A 174 19.24 -6.20 5.42
C THR A 174 18.43 -7.23 6.21
N GLY A 175 17.36 -6.81 6.85
CA GLY A 175 16.48 -7.66 7.66
C GLY A 175 15.06 -7.11 7.67
N VAL A 176 14.18 -7.73 8.43
CA VAL A 176 12.83 -7.25 8.68
C VAL A 176 12.87 -6.19 9.77
N PRO A 177 12.51 -4.95 9.48
CA PRO A 177 12.43 -3.90 10.50
C PRO A 177 11.36 -4.26 11.56
N THR A 178 11.60 -3.90 12.80
CA THR A 178 10.52 -3.90 13.80
C THR A 178 9.48 -2.83 13.46
N PRO A 179 8.24 -2.91 13.97
CA PRO A 179 7.23 -1.88 13.71
C PRO A 179 7.75 -0.45 13.95
N ASP A 180 8.36 -0.20 15.10
CA ASP A 180 8.93 1.13 15.43
C ASP A 180 10.04 1.58 14.48
N GLN A 181 10.79 0.65 13.88
CA GLN A 181 11.79 0.92 12.88
C GLN A 181 11.18 1.10 11.47
N ALA A 182 10.03 0.49 11.21
CA ALA A 182 9.36 0.54 9.92
C ALA A 182 8.59 1.85 9.73
N GLU A 183 7.98 2.38 10.78
CA GLU A 183 7.16 3.59 10.77
C GLU A 183 7.85 4.79 10.09
N PRO A 184 9.10 5.15 10.44
CA PRO A 184 9.81 6.24 9.76
C PRO A 184 10.15 5.96 8.28
N TYR A 185 9.84 4.77 7.78
CA TYR A 185 10.02 4.35 6.39
C TYR A 185 8.70 4.01 5.69
N GLU A 186 7.58 4.37 6.29
CA GLU A 186 6.26 4.14 5.71
C GLU A 186 6.20 4.64 4.26
N SER A 187 5.66 3.82 3.36
CA SER A 187 5.55 4.11 1.91
C SER A 187 6.86 4.35 1.16
N MET A 188 8.03 4.28 1.80
CA MET A 188 9.33 4.50 1.13
C MET A 188 9.71 3.31 0.24
N LEU A 189 10.42 3.63 -0.84
CA LEU A 189 11.01 2.64 -1.73
C LEU A 189 12.19 1.95 -1.05
N LEU A 190 12.06 0.66 -0.76
CA LEU A 190 13.09 -0.15 -0.11
C LEU A 190 13.76 -1.09 -1.11
N ALA A 191 15.01 -1.46 -0.83
CA ALA A 191 15.80 -2.43 -1.59
C ALA A 191 16.33 -3.52 -0.65
N PRO A 192 15.60 -4.64 -0.48
CA PRO A 192 16.08 -5.77 0.30
C PRO A 192 17.45 -6.25 -0.18
N GLN A 193 18.42 -6.37 0.74
CA GLN A 193 19.79 -6.79 0.47
C GLN A 193 20.01 -8.25 0.87
N GLY A 194 20.90 -8.93 0.13
CA GLY A 194 21.19 -10.35 0.38
C GLY A 194 20.14 -11.30 -0.18
N THR A 195 20.07 -12.49 0.37
CA THR A 195 19.10 -13.52 -0.05
C THR A 195 17.82 -13.40 0.77
N TRP A 196 16.71 -13.41 0.08
CA TRP A 196 15.37 -13.48 0.65
C TRP A 196 14.64 -14.68 0.07
N THR A 197 13.98 -15.45 0.92
CA THR A 197 13.30 -16.69 0.52
C THR A 197 11.79 -16.53 0.72
N ILE A 198 11.00 -16.99 -0.27
CA ILE A 198 9.55 -17.08 -0.12
C ILE A 198 9.24 -18.09 0.98
N THR A 199 8.53 -17.66 2.01
CA THR A 199 8.13 -18.48 3.14
C THR A 199 6.63 -18.81 3.17
N ASP A 200 5.81 -17.98 2.53
CA ASP A 200 4.39 -18.24 2.31
C ASP A 200 3.95 -17.65 0.97
N ASN A 201 3.10 -18.39 0.25
CA ASN A 201 2.49 -17.99 -1.01
C ASN A 201 0.96 -18.19 -1.03
N TYR A 202 0.35 -18.39 0.14
CA TYR A 202 -1.08 -18.72 0.24
C TYR A 202 -1.97 -17.62 -0.35
N GLN A 203 -1.58 -16.35 -0.18
CA GLN A 203 -2.36 -15.21 -0.63
C GLN A 203 -2.07 -14.77 -2.07
N THR A 204 -1.10 -15.38 -2.75
CA THR A 204 -0.67 -15.00 -4.11
C THR A 204 -1.83 -15.03 -5.13
N ASN A 205 -2.71 -16.04 -5.05
CA ASN A 205 -3.82 -16.18 -6.00
C ASN A 205 -4.95 -15.16 -5.79
N GLN A 206 -5.06 -14.57 -4.62
CA GLN A 206 -6.15 -13.65 -4.28
C GLN A 206 -5.70 -12.20 -4.27
N TYR A 207 -4.47 -11.94 -3.83
CA TYR A 207 -3.97 -10.60 -3.59
C TYR A 207 -2.61 -10.31 -4.25
N GLY A 208 -2.03 -11.27 -4.99
CA GLY A 208 -0.68 -11.12 -5.53
C GLY A 208 0.45 -11.26 -4.48
N THR A 209 0.10 -11.27 -3.20
CA THR A 209 1.03 -11.16 -2.07
C THR A 209 1.86 -12.41 -1.85
N LEU A 210 3.16 -12.22 -1.64
CA LEU A 210 4.12 -13.23 -1.19
C LEU A 210 4.69 -12.84 0.17
N ALA A 211 4.88 -13.82 1.07
CA ALA A 211 5.62 -13.58 2.31
C ALA A 211 7.10 -13.95 2.14
N LEU A 212 7.99 -13.05 2.50
CA LEU A 212 9.43 -13.21 2.38
C LEU A 212 10.10 -13.21 3.75
N THR A 213 11.16 -13.99 3.90
CA THR A 213 12.06 -14.00 5.07
C THR A 213 13.51 -13.85 4.64
N PRO A 214 14.36 -13.12 5.38
CA PRO A 214 15.79 -13.08 5.10
C PRO A 214 16.45 -14.45 5.28
N GLY A 215 17.36 -14.79 4.39
CA GLY A 215 18.12 -16.05 4.42
C GLY A 215 17.75 -17.01 3.29
N GLU A 216 18.40 -18.18 3.30
CA GLU A 216 18.32 -19.17 2.21
C GLU A 216 17.26 -20.26 2.43
N SER A 217 16.50 -20.19 3.52
CA SER A 217 15.53 -21.22 3.89
C SER A 217 14.20 -20.58 4.33
N PRO A 218 13.07 -21.18 3.91
CA PRO A 218 11.76 -20.72 4.39
C PRO A 218 11.58 -20.99 5.88
N LEU A 219 10.72 -20.26 6.53
CA LEU A 219 10.33 -20.50 7.91
C LEU A 219 9.52 -21.80 8.00
N ARG A 220 9.66 -22.49 9.13
CA ARG A 220 8.93 -23.72 9.40
C ARG A 220 7.76 -23.45 10.34
N SER A 221 6.68 -24.20 10.18
CA SER A 221 5.58 -24.19 11.15
C SER A 221 6.09 -24.58 12.55
N ALA A 222 5.60 -23.92 13.58
CA ALA A 222 6.04 -24.18 14.95
C ALA A 222 5.90 -25.65 15.35
N THR A 223 4.78 -26.28 14.98
CA THR A 223 4.48 -27.67 15.34
C THR A 223 5.36 -28.70 14.64
N ASP A 224 6.09 -28.30 13.60
CA ASP A 224 7.13 -29.13 12.97
C ASP A 224 8.46 -29.11 13.73
N VAL A 225 8.64 -28.16 14.66
CA VAL A 225 9.91 -27.89 15.35
C VAL A 225 9.81 -28.12 16.84
N VAL A 226 8.69 -27.71 17.46
CA VAL A 226 8.46 -27.80 18.91
C VAL A 226 7.08 -28.38 19.21
N ALA A 227 6.91 -28.93 20.43
CA ALA A 227 5.63 -29.45 20.88
C ALA A 227 4.56 -28.33 20.99
N PRO A 228 3.27 -28.65 20.76
CA PRO A 228 2.18 -27.71 20.97
C PRO A 228 2.17 -27.12 22.39
N GLY A 229 1.87 -25.83 22.50
CA GLY A 229 1.83 -25.12 23.77
C GLY A 229 2.48 -23.74 23.71
N GLN A 230 3.04 -23.27 24.83
CA GLN A 230 3.66 -21.93 24.91
C GLN A 230 4.88 -21.86 23.95
N ALA A 231 5.73 -22.88 23.91
CA ALA A 231 6.89 -22.94 23.03
C ALA A 231 6.52 -22.77 21.53
N ALA A 232 5.38 -23.35 21.11
CA ALA A 232 4.91 -23.19 19.74
C ALA A 232 4.44 -21.76 19.48
N ARG A 233 3.73 -21.14 20.43
CA ARG A 233 3.32 -19.73 20.29
C ARG A 233 4.51 -18.77 20.24
N ASP A 234 5.52 -18.99 21.07
CA ASP A 234 6.74 -18.17 21.08
C ASP A 234 7.51 -18.33 19.76
N TYR A 235 7.54 -19.53 19.21
CA TYR A 235 8.18 -19.82 17.90
C TYR A 235 7.43 -19.12 16.75
N GLU A 236 6.09 -19.15 16.74
CA GLU A 236 5.29 -18.44 15.72
C GLU A 236 5.43 -16.91 15.85
N ALA A 237 5.48 -16.38 17.06
CA ALA A 237 5.75 -14.95 17.26
C ALA A 237 7.13 -14.55 16.73
N ALA A 238 8.15 -15.38 16.97
CA ALA A 238 9.49 -15.18 16.40
C ALA A 238 9.52 -15.30 14.86
N ASN A 239 8.71 -16.19 14.28
CA ASN A 239 8.54 -16.29 12.83
C ASN A 239 7.88 -15.01 12.28
N ALA A 240 6.80 -14.56 12.88
CA ALA A 240 6.07 -13.36 12.44
C ALA A 240 6.98 -12.12 12.39
N ALA A 241 7.90 -11.99 13.36
CA ALA A 241 8.87 -10.89 13.39
C ALA A 241 9.96 -10.97 12.28
N ARG A 242 9.97 -12.02 11.47
CA ARG A 242 10.96 -12.29 10.41
C ARG A 242 10.35 -12.32 9.01
N VAL A 243 9.14 -11.84 8.87
CA VAL A 243 8.38 -11.88 7.60
C VAL A 243 8.04 -10.47 7.16
N ILE A 244 8.23 -10.20 5.87
CA ILE A 244 7.62 -9.06 5.18
C ILE A 244 6.71 -9.56 4.06
N ALA A 245 5.67 -8.82 3.77
CA ALA A 245 4.85 -9.03 2.58
C ALA A 245 5.50 -8.33 1.38
N LEU A 246 5.56 -9.01 0.26
CA LEU A 246 5.80 -8.45 -1.06
C LEU A 246 4.48 -8.50 -1.82
N ASP A 247 3.98 -7.34 -2.19
CA ASP A 247 2.73 -7.14 -2.91
C ASP A 247 3.02 -6.55 -4.29
N ASP A 248 2.26 -6.94 -5.33
CA ASP A 248 2.47 -6.54 -6.73
C ASP A 248 1.63 -5.33 -7.16
#